data_8bd618aabd68414fc275338108b27810
#
_entry.id   8bd618aabd68414fc275338108b27810
#
_cell.length_a   1.000
_cell.length_b   1.000
_cell.length_c   1.000
_cell.angle_alpha   90.00
_cell.angle_beta   90.00
_cell.angle_gamma   90.00
#
_symmetry.space_group_name_H-M   'P 1'
#
loop_
_entity.id
_entity.type
_entity.pdbx_description
1 polymer ?
#
loop_
_entity_poly.entity_id
_entity_poly.type
_entity_poly.pdbx_seq_one_letter_code
_entity_poly.pdbx_strand_id
1 'polypeptide(L)'
;MKHDPISKTDTVGDFIAHYLAEIGVSVMFGVISIHNMPILDAVARQGRIRFVPARGEAGAMNMADAYARVSGGLGVCLTSTGTAAGNAAGAQAEALTAGSRVLHITTQVDLGYADRDRAAIHDVPRQPEMLRGVSKSVHRMWDSNGAIGALTAAVSDALSAPSGPVSLEIPVDVQRAPAVVMAAVHAPVPTRPSAPQSAVEEMARLITQAKRPLIWLGGGARGAVEEATELMRRGVGVVTSTNGRGVVSEEEAANLGAFNMGPDAMELYGSCDLMLVVGSRLRGNETRNNKMPLPRPLLQIDADASQGGRNYPVDVFAHGDAADTLRRVLDLLPETLDTDEALAFDIARLKAQAEGRLRDTLGPYTVVAEAISGAVGAGGNAWVRDVTISNSTYGNRYVRLSDPRQGVHALGGGIGQGVAMGIGAALASHGPKAIALLGDGGTMLGLAEMITAVDEKAPLVYVLMNDQAYGVIENIQDAQYDSRRHYSKVAVPEFGAFCGSIGMPHVKVDRVDAFEAALQAALATEGPRVIEVDMCAIGPFAEAFAGPPAGAAGKKE
;
A
#
# COMPACT_ATOMS: atom_id res chain seq x y z
N MET A 1 4.33 -10.43 32.14
CA MET A 1 5.56 -11.24 32.11
C MET A 1 6.72 -10.34 32.48
N LYS A 2 7.61 -10.74 33.41
CA LYS A 2 8.82 -9.96 33.70
C LYS A 2 9.75 -10.09 32.50
N HIS A 3 10.11 -8.99 31.88
CA HIS A 3 11.07 -8.96 30.78
C HIS A 3 12.46 -9.20 31.34
N ASP A 4 13.18 -10.18 30.82
CA ASP A 4 14.57 -10.38 31.19
C ASP A 4 15.41 -9.25 30.56
N PRO A 5 16.19 -8.51 31.36
CA PRO A 5 17.03 -7.44 30.82
C PRO A 5 18.15 -8.03 29.96
N ILE A 6 18.63 -7.26 28.97
CA ILE A 6 19.79 -7.63 28.17
C ILE A 6 21.01 -7.83 29.08
N SER A 7 21.63 -9.00 28.98
CA SER A 7 22.77 -9.40 29.81
C SER A 7 24.10 -9.09 29.13
N LYS A 8 25.21 -9.16 29.90
CA LYS A 8 26.58 -8.98 29.36
C LYS A 8 27.00 -10.07 28.37
N THR A 9 26.29 -11.18 28.31
CA THR A 9 26.56 -12.30 27.39
C THR A 9 25.79 -12.23 26.09
N ASP A 10 24.81 -11.30 25.98
CA ASP A 10 23.99 -11.15 24.79
C ASP A 10 24.77 -10.41 23.68
N THR A 11 24.46 -10.75 22.44
CA THR A 11 25.01 -10.11 21.25
C THR A 11 24.14 -8.95 20.76
N VAL A 12 24.66 -8.15 19.83
CA VAL A 12 23.86 -7.14 19.13
C VAL A 12 22.68 -7.78 18.40
N GLY A 13 22.82 -9.00 17.86
CA GLY A 13 21.69 -9.77 17.30
C GLY A 13 20.59 -10.02 18.32
N ASP A 14 20.95 -10.42 19.56
CA ASP A 14 19.99 -10.59 20.66
C ASP A 14 19.30 -9.27 21.02
N PHE A 15 20.08 -8.18 21.07
CA PHE A 15 19.54 -6.84 21.31
C PHE A 15 18.53 -6.43 20.24
N ILE A 16 18.82 -6.66 18.94
CA ILE A 16 17.90 -6.33 17.84
C ILE A 16 16.59 -7.12 17.98
N ALA A 17 16.66 -8.43 18.21
CA ALA A 17 15.49 -9.25 18.42
C ALA A 17 14.65 -8.77 19.61
N HIS A 18 15.30 -8.46 20.73
CA HIS A 18 14.66 -7.94 21.93
C HIS A 18 14.00 -6.57 21.65
N TYR A 19 14.72 -5.62 21.07
CA TYR A 19 14.22 -4.29 20.75
C TYR A 19 12.97 -4.34 19.87
N LEU A 20 13.02 -5.09 18.77
CA LEU A 20 11.89 -5.21 17.85
C LEU A 20 10.66 -5.80 18.53
N ALA A 21 10.83 -6.82 19.37
CA ALA A 21 9.73 -7.40 20.12
C ALA A 21 9.12 -6.42 21.15
N GLU A 22 9.97 -5.63 21.84
CA GLU A 22 9.50 -4.63 22.82
C GLU A 22 8.71 -3.49 22.18
N ILE A 23 9.04 -3.09 20.95
CA ILE A 23 8.27 -2.08 20.21
C ILE A 23 7.05 -2.64 19.49
N GLY A 24 6.72 -3.94 19.71
CA GLY A 24 5.50 -4.56 19.22
C GLY A 24 5.61 -5.24 17.85
N VAL A 25 6.82 -5.45 17.31
CA VAL A 25 7.00 -6.26 16.09
C VAL A 25 6.73 -7.72 16.43
N SER A 26 5.74 -8.31 15.76
CA SER A 26 5.33 -9.71 15.94
C SER A 26 5.65 -10.60 14.73
N VAL A 27 5.87 -10.00 13.56
CA VAL A 27 6.18 -10.71 12.31
C VAL A 27 7.32 -10.01 11.59
N MET A 28 8.24 -10.80 11.05
CA MET A 28 9.36 -10.35 10.21
C MET A 28 9.41 -11.24 8.96
N PHE A 29 9.69 -10.65 7.81
CA PHE A 29 9.78 -11.33 6.51
C PHE A 29 11.21 -11.30 6.00
N GLY A 30 11.68 -12.36 5.33
CA GLY A 30 13.04 -12.34 4.80
C GLY A 30 13.50 -13.65 4.19
N VAL A 31 14.76 -13.65 3.76
CA VAL A 31 15.47 -14.84 3.29
C VAL A 31 16.68 -15.06 4.18
N ILE A 32 16.83 -16.27 4.72
CA ILE A 32 17.97 -16.62 5.56
C ILE A 32 19.29 -16.62 4.76
N SER A 33 20.36 -16.12 5.36
CA SER A 33 21.71 -16.13 4.77
C SER A 33 22.77 -16.18 5.86
N ILE A 34 24.02 -16.48 5.46
CA ILE A 34 25.16 -16.49 6.39
C ILE A 34 25.42 -15.15 7.08
N HIS A 35 24.97 -14.03 6.47
CA HIS A 35 25.20 -12.69 7.00
C HIS A 35 24.09 -12.20 7.93
N ASN A 36 22.91 -12.85 7.97
CA ASN A 36 21.82 -12.48 8.88
C ASN A 36 21.49 -13.56 9.93
N MET A 37 22.22 -14.69 9.91
CA MET A 37 22.04 -15.75 10.90
C MET A 37 22.12 -15.29 12.36
N PRO A 38 23.05 -14.36 12.76
CA PRO A 38 23.09 -13.95 14.16
C PRO A 38 21.79 -13.29 14.63
N ILE A 39 21.12 -12.50 13.78
CA ILE A 39 19.82 -11.90 14.08
C ILE A 39 18.73 -12.97 14.10
N LEU A 40 18.68 -13.86 13.08
CA LEU A 40 17.65 -14.89 12.98
C LEU A 40 17.74 -15.94 14.08
N ASP A 41 18.94 -16.33 14.48
CA ASP A 41 19.14 -17.22 15.64
C ASP A 41 18.61 -16.58 16.94
N ALA A 42 18.88 -15.29 17.14
CA ALA A 42 18.35 -14.55 18.28
C ALA A 42 16.82 -14.45 18.25
N VAL A 43 16.21 -14.17 17.09
CA VAL A 43 14.75 -14.16 16.90
C VAL A 43 14.16 -15.52 17.21
N ALA A 44 14.76 -16.59 16.71
CA ALA A 44 14.28 -17.96 16.94
C ALA A 44 14.38 -18.37 18.42
N ARG A 45 15.49 -18.05 19.10
CA ARG A 45 15.68 -18.35 20.54
C ARG A 45 14.72 -17.56 21.42
N GLN A 46 14.43 -16.30 21.05
CA GLN A 46 13.50 -15.46 21.79
C GLN A 46 12.03 -15.92 21.61
N GLY A 47 11.62 -16.37 20.44
CA GLY A 47 10.31 -16.93 20.14
C GLY A 47 9.12 -15.95 20.21
N ARG A 48 9.36 -14.64 20.24
CA ARG A 48 8.31 -13.60 20.29
C ARG A 48 7.97 -13.02 18.91
N ILE A 49 8.89 -13.12 17.95
CA ILE A 49 8.72 -12.64 16.58
C ILE A 49 8.65 -13.85 15.66
N ARG A 50 7.56 -13.98 14.91
CA ARG A 50 7.44 -14.97 13.84
C ARG A 50 8.28 -14.53 12.66
N PHE A 51 9.23 -15.35 12.25
CA PHE A 51 9.94 -15.15 10.98
C PHE A 51 9.22 -15.90 9.88
N VAL A 52 8.88 -15.21 8.80
CA VAL A 52 8.24 -15.75 7.59
C VAL A 52 9.30 -15.88 6.49
N PRO A 53 9.75 -17.10 6.17
CA PRO A 53 10.74 -17.34 5.13
C PRO A 53 10.13 -17.12 3.74
N ALA A 54 10.52 -16.04 3.07
CA ALA A 54 10.15 -15.78 1.68
C ALA A 54 10.95 -16.64 0.70
N ARG A 55 10.51 -16.70 -0.54
CA ARG A 55 11.22 -17.36 -1.65
C ARG A 55 12.11 -16.39 -2.43
N GLY A 56 11.97 -15.09 -2.16
CA GLY A 56 12.82 -14.03 -2.70
C GLY A 56 12.70 -12.75 -1.90
N GLU A 57 13.73 -11.92 -1.95
CA GLU A 57 13.81 -10.69 -1.15
C GLU A 57 12.77 -9.65 -1.59
N ALA A 58 12.42 -9.60 -2.87
CA ALA A 58 11.33 -8.77 -3.38
C ALA A 58 9.98 -9.20 -2.78
N GLY A 59 9.74 -10.52 -2.68
CA GLY A 59 8.57 -11.08 -2.01
C GLY A 59 8.52 -10.70 -0.53
N ALA A 60 9.63 -10.84 0.19
CA ALA A 60 9.75 -10.45 1.59
C ALA A 60 9.42 -8.96 1.81
N MET A 61 9.95 -8.09 0.96
CA MET A 61 9.71 -6.65 1.02
C MET A 61 8.24 -6.30 0.72
N ASN A 62 7.63 -6.92 -0.29
CA ASN A 62 6.21 -6.75 -0.60
C ASN A 62 5.29 -7.25 0.53
N MET A 63 5.65 -8.36 1.20
CA MET A 63 4.94 -8.84 2.39
C MET A 63 5.03 -7.82 3.54
N ALA A 64 6.23 -7.30 3.82
CA ALA A 64 6.45 -6.29 4.86
C ALA A 64 5.69 -4.99 4.57
N ASP A 65 5.66 -4.54 3.31
CA ASP A 65 4.90 -3.38 2.87
C ASP A 65 3.40 -3.55 3.12
N ALA A 66 2.81 -4.64 2.61
CA ALA A 66 1.38 -4.91 2.77
C ALA A 66 1.01 -5.12 4.25
N TYR A 67 1.86 -5.81 5.02
CA TYR A 67 1.70 -5.98 6.45
C TYR A 67 1.63 -4.63 7.17
N ALA A 68 2.54 -3.70 6.88
CA ALA A 68 2.53 -2.37 7.46
C ALA A 68 1.26 -1.58 7.13
N ARG A 69 0.78 -1.68 5.89
CA ARG A 69 -0.43 -0.98 5.44
C ARG A 69 -1.70 -1.49 6.13
N VAL A 70 -1.81 -2.79 6.36
CA VAL A 70 -3.01 -3.41 6.95
C VAL A 70 -2.97 -3.35 8.48
N SER A 71 -1.83 -3.67 9.12
CA SER A 71 -1.70 -3.58 10.57
C SER A 71 -1.70 -2.13 11.09
N GLY A 72 -1.27 -1.17 10.25
CA GLY A 72 -0.99 0.19 10.67
C GLY A 72 0.30 0.34 11.50
N GLY A 73 1.03 -0.76 11.69
CA GLY A 73 2.28 -0.85 12.44
C GLY A 73 3.54 -0.74 11.58
N LEU A 74 4.63 -1.29 12.07
CA LEU A 74 5.92 -1.38 11.39
C LEU A 74 6.03 -2.74 10.68
N GLY A 75 6.21 -2.72 9.36
CA GLY A 75 6.63 -3.91 8.61
C GLY A 75 8.14 -4.07 8.68
N VAL A 76 8.63 -5.30 8.88
CA VAL A 76 10.07 -5.56 8.97
C VAL A 76 10.48 -6.56 7.90
N CYS A 77 11.41 -6.15 7.05
CA CYS A 77 12.06 -7.00 6.04
C CYS A 77 13.52 -7.20 6.42
N LEU A 78 13.99 -8.45 6.43
CA LEU A 78 15.39 -8.80 6.68
C LEU A 78 16.01 -9.44 5.44
N THR A 79 17.05 -8.83 4.91
CA THR A 79 17.80 -9.37 3.75
C THR A 79 19.27 -9.62 4.08
N SER A 80 19.93 -10.39 3.24
CA SER A 80 21.38 -10.43 3.19
C SER A 80 21.94 -9.15 2.58
N THR A 81 23.25 -9.11 2.40
CA THR A 81 24.00 -8.01 1.77
C THR A 81 24.03 -8.13 0.24
N GLY A 82 24.43 -7.09 -0.44
CA GLY A 82 24.75 -7.06 -1.85
C GLY A 82 23.54 -7.35 -2.75
N THR A 83 23.60 -8.48 -3.43
CA THR A 83 22.54 -8.88 -4.38
C THR A 83 21.18 -9.02 -3.72
N ALA A 84 21.12 -9.47 -2.47
CA ALA A 84 19.86 -9.60 -1.72
C ALA A 84 19.21 -8.24 -1.44
N ALA A 85 20.00 -7.25 -1.00
CA ALA A 85 19.52 -5.87 -0.86
C ALA A 85 19.05 -5.29 -2.20
N GLY A 86 19.77 -5.60 -3.29
CA GLY A 86 19.40 -5.22 -4.65
C GLY A 86 18.08 -5.85 -5.10
N ASN A 87 17.85 -7.13 -4.82
CA ASN A 87 16.60 -7.82 -5.14
C ASN A 87 15.39 -7.22 -4.42
N ALA A 88 15.56 -6.72 -3.19
CA ALA A 88 14.49 -6.05 -2.44
C ALA A 88 14.20 -4.63 -2.94
N ALA A 89 15.15 -3.96 -3.61
CA ALA A 89 15.08 -2.53 -3.91
C ALA A 89 13.86 -2.14 -4.77
N GLY A 90 13.48 -2.96 -5.77
CA GLY A 90 12.31 -2.70 -6.60
C GLY A 90 11.01 -2.70 -5.79
N ALA A 91 10.84 -3.66 -4.90
CA ALA A 91 9.68 -3.74 -4.01
C ALA A 91 9.72 -2.61 -2.95
N GLN A 92 10.90 -2.23 -2.50
CA GLN A 92 11.06 -1.09 -1.57
C GLN A 92 10.68 0.25 -2.22
N ALA A 93 10.90 0.42 -3.53
CA ALA A 93 10.41 1.59 -4.27
C ALA A 93 8.88 1.70 -4.24
N GLU A 94 8.16 0.55 -4.25
CA GLU A 94 6.71 0.53 -4.05
C GLU A 94 6.35 1.03 -2.64
N ALA A 95 6.99 0.49 -1.60
CA ALA A 95 6.77 0.94 -0.23
C ALA A 95 7.05 2.44 -0.04
N LEU A 96 8.08 2.99 -0.74
CA LEU A 96 8.38 4.42 -0.76
C LEU A 96 7.26 5.22 -1.44
N THR A 97 6.75 4.73 -2.57
CA THR A 97 5.64 5.36 -3.29
C THR A 97 4.38 5.42 -2.44
N ALA A 98 4.12 4.37 -1.67
CA ALA A 98 2.97 4.27 -0.79
C ALA A 98 3.13 5.03 0.54
N GLY A 99 4.35 5.39 0.91
CA GLY A 99 4.67 5.98 2.21
C GLY A 99 4.55 4.97 3.36
N SER A 100 4.84 3.70 3.09
CA SER A 100 4.66 2.60 4.04
C SER A 100 5.74 2.59 5.12
N ARG A 101 5.33 2.30 6.34
CA ARG A 101 6.20 2.20 7.52
C ARG A 101 6.97 0.88 7.51
N VAL A 102 8.06 0.81 6.75
CA VAL A 102 8.86 -0.40 6.61
C VAL A 102 10.27 -0.18 7.13
N LEU A 103 10.74 -1.06 7.99
CA LEU A 103 12.14 -1.19 8.36
C LEU A 103 12.77 -2.31 7.53
N HIS A 104 13.64 -1.94 6.60
CA HIS A 104 14.49 -2.87 5.86
C HIS A 104 15.81 -3.03 6.61
N ILE A 105 15.98 -4.13 7.34
CA ILE A 105 17.25 -4.53 7.90
C ILE A 105 18.00 -5.29 6.81
N THR A 106 19.08 -4.70 6.30
CA THR A 106 20.00 -5.38 5.40
C THR A 106 21.33 -5.60 6.11
N THR A 107 22.04 -6.64 5.73
CA THR A 107 23.32 -6.91 6.34
C THR A 107 24.47 -6.36 5.50
N GLN A 108 25.68 -6.44 6.02
CA GLN A 108 26.92 -6.12 5.31
C GLN A 108 27.99 -7.14 5.70
N VAL A 109 28.99 -7.31 4.86
CA VAL A 109 30.20 -8.05 5.19
C VAL A 109 30.89 -7.44 6.42
N ASP A 110 31.83 -8.14 7.01
CA ASP A 110 32.60 -7.60 8.16
C ASP A 110 33.20 -6.22 7.84
N LEU A 111 33.23 -5.31 8.81
CA LEU A 111 33.71 -3.94 8.67
C LEU A 111 35.12 -3.85 8.08
N GLY A 112 35.93 -4.89 8.27
CA GLY A 112 37.27 -5.00 7.66
C GLY A 112 37.27 -5.07 6.13
N TYR A 113 36.11 -5.39 5.51
CA TYR A 113 35.93 -5.50 4.06
C TYR A 113 34.95 -4.45 3.51
N ALA A 114 33.97 -4.04 4.29
CA ALA A 114 32.89 -3.14 3.85
C ALA A 114 33.44 -1.84 3.23
N ASP A 115 32.87 -1.44 2.09
CA ASP A 115 33.22 -0.25 1.29
C ASP A 115 34.70 -0.19 0.82
N ARG A 116 35.44 -1.29 0.85
CA ARG A 116 36.88 -1.33 0.53
C ARG A 116 37.17 -2.04 -0.79
N ASP A 117 36.16 -2.54 -1.47
CA ASP A 117 36.28 -3.29 -2.74
C ASP A 117 37.38 -4.38 -2.70
N ARG A 118 37.36 -5.18 -1.62
CA ARG A 118 38.35 -6.24 -1.37
C ARG A 118 37.86 -7.59 -1.88
N ALA A 119 36.86 -7.60 -2.77
CA ALA A 119 36.27 -8.79 -3.38
C ALA A 119 35.78 -9.81 -2.34
N ALA A 120 35.25 -9.38 -1.20
CA ALA A 120 34.53 -10.25 -0.28
C ALA A 120 33.24 -10.76 -0.94
N ILE A 121 32.90 -12.04 -0.67
CA ILE A 121 31.68 -12.62 -1.22
C ILE A 121 30.47 -11.82 -0.72
N HIS A 122 29.53 -11.51 -1.61
CA HIS A 122 28.34 -10.67 -1.39
C HIS A 122 28.61 -9.18 -1.12
N ASP A 123 29.88 -8.71 -1.12
CA ASP A 123 30.16 -7.29 -1.01
C ASP A 123 29.73 -6.57 -2.29
N VAL A 124 28.96 -5.50 -2.12
CA VAL A 124 28.62 -4.55 -3.18
C VAL A 124 29.09 -3.18 -2.72
N PRO A 125 30.11 -2.62 -3.37
CA PRO A 125 30.60 -1.29 -3.02
C PRO A 125 29.45 -0.28 -3.08
N ARG A 126 29.33 0.56 -2.06
CA ARG A 126 28.31 1.61 -1.98
C ARG A 126 26.85 1.10 -1.89
N GLN A 127 26.62 -0.04 -1.21
CA GLN A 127 25.26 -0.54 -0.96
C GLN A 127 24.32 0.54 -0.36
N PRO A 128 24.74 1.40 0.59
CA PRO A 128 23.89 2.48 1.09
C PRO A 128 23.44 3.47 0.01
N GLU A 129 24.28 3.77 -0.99
CA GLU A 129 23.91 4.67 -2.11
C GLU A 129 22.81 4.07 -2.98
N MET A 130 22.86 2.76 -3.24
CA MET A 130 21.81 2.04 -3.95
C MET A 130 20.48 2.13 -3.18
N LEU A 131 20.52 1.93 -1.88
CA LEU A 131 19.33 1.95 -1.03
C LEU A 131 18.77 3.36 -0.81
N ARG A 132 19.57 4.42 -0.87
CA ARG A 132 19.08 5.82 -0.77
C ARG A 132 18.08 6.18 -1.86
N GLY A 133 18.18 5.58 -3.04
CA GLY A 133 17.24 5.81 -4.13
C GLY A 133 15.83 5.27 -3.87
N VAL A 134 15.67 4.31 -2.95
CA VAL A 134 14.42 3.61 -2.67
C VAL A 134 14.02 3.66 -1.19
N SER A 135 14.73 4.46 -0.39
CA SER A 135 14.46 4.63 1.05
C SER A 135 14.16 6.09 1.38
N LYS A 136 13.38 6.31 2.41
CA LYS A 136 13.25 7.63 3.06
C LYS A 136 14.59 8.07 3.66
N SER A 137 15.26 7.15 4.35
CA SER A 137 16.62 7.33 4.89
C SER A 137 17.35 5.99 4.94
N VAL A 138 18.70 6.07 5.04
CA VAL A 138 19.56 4.90 5.17
C VAL A 138 20.50 5.12 6.36
N HIS A 139 20.50 4.18 7.28
CA HIS A 139 21.37 4.16 8.45
C HIS A 139 22.35 3.00 8.36
N ARG A 140 23.51 3.11 9.03
CA ARG A 140 24.45 2.01 9.24
C ARG A 140 24.79 1.90 10.72
N MET A 141 24.78 0.69 11.23
CA MET A 141 25.23 0.36 12.58
C MET A 141 26.73 0.06 12.52
N TRP A 142 27.56 0.96 13.07
CA TRP A 142 29.01 0.87 12.97
C TRP A 142 29.65 0.00 14.04
N ASP A 143 29.05 -0.07 15.21
CA ASP A 143 29.55 -0.83 16.36
C ASP A 143 28.44 -1.13 17.37
N SER A 144 28.76 -1.91 18.39
CA SER A 144 27.81 -2.27 19.44
C SER A 144 27.41 -1.09 20.34
N ASN A 145 28.26 -0.08 20.51
CA ASN A 145 27.94 1.09 21.34
C ASN A 145 26.88 1.97 20.67
N GLY A 146 26.93 2.06 19.34
CA GLY A 146 25.95 2.80 18.53
C GLY A 146 24.67 2.04 18.21
N ALA A 147 24.56 0.75 18.58
CA ALA A 147 23.46 -0.12 18.14
C ALA A 147 22.06 0.42 18.48
N ILE A 148 21.88 0.90 19.72
CA ILE A 148 20.62 1.51 20.17
C ILE A 148 20.26 2.72 19.34
N GLY A 149 21.21 3.66 19.22
CA GLY A 149 21.00 4.91 18.50
C GLY A 149 20.63 4.66 17.04
N ALA A 150 21.35 3.77 16.36
CA ALA A 150 21.10 3.43 14.96
C ALA A 150 19.72 2.78 14.75
N LEU A 151 19.35 1.81 15.60
CA LEU A 151 18.07 1.11 15.49
C LEU A 151 16.90 2.04 15.83
N THR A 152 17.02 2.80 16.93
CA THR A 152 16.00 3.78 17.32
C THR A 152 15.80 4.86 16.26
N ALA A 153 16.88 5.40 15.68
CA ALA A 153 16.80 6.38 14.61
C ALA A 153 16.10 5.81 13.37
N ALA A 154 16.47 4.60 12.93
CA ALA A 154 15.87 3.96 11.78
C ALA A 154 14.35 3.70 11.98
N VAL A 155 13.95 3.20 13.15
CA VAL A 155 12.55 2.97 13.48
C VAL A 155 11.78 4.30 13.60
N SER A 156 12.36 5.30 14.27
CA SER A 156 11.77 6.64 14.38
C SER A 156 11.53 7.26 13.01
N ASP A 157 12.50 7.18 12.11
CA ASP A 157 12.37 7.70 10.74
C ASP A 157 11.27 6.99 9.96
N ALA A 158 11.18 5.66 10.06
CA ALA A 158 10.14 4.90 9.37
C ALA A 158 8.72 5.27 9.82
N LEU A 159 8.55 5.52 11.12
CA LEU A 159 7.26 5.83 11.75
C LEU A 159 6.88 7.30 11.67
N SER A 160 7.85 8.23 11.62
CA SER A 160 7.61 9.67 11.63
C SER A 160 7.06 10.18 10.30
N ALA A 161 6.15 11.15 10.36
CA ALA A 161 5.53 11.75 9.18
C ALA A 161 6.49 12.71 8.44
N PRO A 162 6.53 12.69 7.10
CA PRO A 162 5.93 11.69 6.21
C PRO A 162 6.58 10.32 6.38
N SER A 163 5.78 9.28 6.62
CA SER A 163 6.31 7.92 6.81
C SER A 163 6.87 7.33 5.49
N GLY A 164 7.73 6.34 5.61
CA GLY A 164 8.33 5.68 4.45
C GLY A 164 9.27 4.55 4.84
N PRO A 165 9.72 3.73 3.88
CA PRO A 165 10.68 2.67 4.14
C PRO A 165 12.05 3.25 4.51
N VAL A 166 12.67 2.66 5.51
CA VAL A 166 14.01 3.02 6.00
C VAL A 166 14.90 1.80 5.95
N SER A 167 16.11 1.94 5.41
CA SER A 167 17.09 0.86 5.40
C SER A 167 18.10 1.03 6.54
N LEU A 168 18.33 -0.05 7.28
CA LEU A 168 19.36 -0.16 8.31
C LEU A 168 20.35 -1.25 7.92
N GLU A 169 21.59 -0.85 7.60
CA GLU A 169 22.66 -1.77 7.25
C GLU A 169 23.46 -2.16 8.49
N ILE A 170 23.67 -3.49 8.69
CA ILE A 170 24.33 -4.03 9.88
C ILE A 170 25.40 -5.04 9.47
N PRO A 171 26.71 -4.72 9.63
CA PRO A 171 27.80 -5.65 9.37
C PRO A 171 27.71 -6.91 10.26
N VAL A 172 28.11 -8.07 9.72
CA VAL A 172 27.92 -9.35 10.41
C VAL A 172 28.79 -9.49 11.67
N ASP A 173 29.98 -8.88 11.69
CA ASP A 173 30.84 -8.82 12.88
C ASP A 173 30.23 -7.95 13.99
N VAL A 174 29.52 -6.86 13.62
CA VAL A 174 28.75 -6.04 14.58
C VAL A 174 27.59 -6.83 15.16
N GLN A 175 26.87 -7.63 14.36
CA GLN A 175 25.78 -8.46 14.88
C GLN A 175 26.24 -9.46 15.94
N ARG A 176 27.49 -9.97 15.81
CA ARG A 176 28.11 -10.93 16.75
C ARG A 176 28.76 -10.29 17.95
N ALA A 177 29.03 -8.97 17.90
CA ALA A 177 29.66 -8.26 18.99
C ALA A 177 28.79 -8.30 20.27
N PRO A 178 29.40 -8.25 21.47
CA PRO A 178 28.67 -8.15 22.71
C PRO A 178 27.76 -6.90 22.72
N ALA A 179 26.50 -7.08 23.13
CA ALA A 179 25.57 -5.97 23.28
C ALA A 179 25.93 -5.09 24.48
N VAL A 180 25.61 -3.81 24.38
CA VAL A 180 25.63 -2.92 25.55
C VAL A 180 24.42 -3.23 26.43
N VAL A 181 24.68 -3.46 27.71
CA VAL A 181 23.64 -3.77 28.71
C VAL A 181 22.66 -2.62 28.84
N MET A 182 21.38 -2.91 28.75
CA MET A 182 20.30 -1.92 28.89
C MET A 182 19.27 -2.35 29.94
N ALA A 183 18.79 -1.37 30.68
CA ALA A 183 17.74 -1.58 31.67
C ALA A 183 16.33 -1.61 31.08
N ALA A 184 16.07 -0.90 29.97
CA ALA A 184 14.77 -0.85 29.32
C ALA A 184 14.88 -0.39 27.84
N VAL A 185 13.98 -0.87 27.01
CA VAL A 185 13.75 -0.41 25.63
C VAL A 185 12.42 0.34 25.58
N HIS A 186 12.42 1.49 24.97
CA HIS A 186 11.22 2.25 24.73
C HIS A 186 10.97 2.42 23.23
N ALA A 187 9.73 2.22 22.79
CA ALA A 187 9.33 2.53 21.43
C ALA A 187 9.56 4.04 21.16
N PRO A 188 10.18 4.40 20.03
CA PRO A 188 10.34 5.82 19.70
C PRO A 188 8.97 6.46 19.48
N VAL A 189 8.81 7.68 19.95
CA VAL A 189 7.61 8.49 19.69
C VAL A 189 7.76 9.09 18.28
N PRO A 190 6.85 8.77 17.33
CA PRO A 190 6.95 9.32 15.98
C PRO A 190 6.81 10.84 15.98
N THR A 191 7.67 11.53 15.25
CA THR A 191 7.56 12.97 15.05
C THR A 191 6.42 13.28 14.09
N ARG A 192 5.61 14.29 14.45
CA ARG A 192 4.52 14.81 13.61
C ARG A 192 4.68 16.33 13.49
N PRO A 193 4.75 16.89 12.28
CA PRO A 193 4.80 18.34 12.11
C PRO A 193 3.48 18.96 12.56
N SER A 194 3.53 20.12 13.19
CA SER A 194 2.34 20.88 13.60
C SER A 194 2.17 22.09 12.69
N ALA A 195 0.97 22.26 12.13
CA ALA A 195 0.68 23.34 11.22
C ALA A 195 0.75 24.71 11.90
N PRO A 196 1.19 25.78 11.19
CA PRO A 196 1.12 27.14 11.70
C PRO A 196 -0.31 27.52 12.05
N GLN A 197 -0.52 28.19 13.20
CA GLN A 197 -1.85 28.59 13.66
C GLN A 197 -2.58 29.48 12.65
N SER A 198 -1.87 30.40 12.00
CA SER A 198 -2.43 31.27 10.96
C SER A 198 -2.98 30.50 9.75
N ALA A 199 -2.35 29.38 9.36
CA ALA A 199 -2.85 28.54 8.29
C ALA A 199 -4.13 27.80 8.71
N VAL A 200 -4.17 27.31 9.96
CA VAL A 200 -5.35 26.63 10.53
C VAL A 200 -6.54 27.59 10.59
N GLU A 201 -6.32 28.81 11.08
CA GLU A 201 -7.36 29.86 11.17
C GLU A 201 -7.90 30.27 9.80
N GLU A 202 -7.01 30.44 8.81
CA GLU A 202 -7.42 30.81 7.47
C GLU A 202 -8.18 29.66 6.78
N MET A 203 -7.77 28.41 6.96
CA MET A 203 -8.50 27.25 6.46
C MET A 203 -9.91 27.18 7.08
N ALA A 204 -10.02 27.33 8.40
CA ALA A 204 -11.31 27.32 9.09
C ALA A 204 -12.22 28.45 8.59
N ARG A 205 -11.68 29.66 8.42
CA ARG A 205 -12.41 30.80 7.87
C ARG A 205 -12.96 30.53 6.47
N LEU A 206 -12.12 29.99 5.57
CA LEU A 206 -12.52 29.70 4.19
C LEU A 206 -13.55 28.56 4.12
N ILE A 207 -13.38 27.51 4.92
CA ILE A 207 -14.35 26.39 4.99
C ILE A 207 -15.70 26.88 5.51
N THR A 208 -15.72 27.75 6.53
CA THR A 208 -16.96 28.33 7.07
C THR A 208 -17.73 29.16 6.04
N GLN A 209 -17.03 29.78 5.10
CA GLN A 209 -17.64 30.61 4.05
C GLN A 209 -18.12 29.82 2.82
N ALA A 210 -17.59 28.62 2.63
CA ALA A 210 -17.93 27.80 1.47
C ALA A 210 -19.36 27.26 1.55
N LYS A 211 -20.04 27.21 0.42
CA LYS A 211 -21.38 26.62 0.29
C LYS A 211 -21.35 25.17 -0.17
N ARG A 212 -20.36 24.79 -0.95
CA ARG A 212 -20.20 23.44 -1.49
C ARG A 212 -18.74 22.97 -1.34
N PRO A 213 -18.22 22.86 -0.07
CA PRO A 213 -16.85 22.46 0.17
C PRO A 213 -16.63 20.97 -0.09
N LEU A 214 -15.47 20.63 -0.67
CA LEU A 214 -15.00 19.25 -0.84
C LEU A 214 -13.70 19.02 -0.07
N ILE A 215 -13.51 17.78 0.41
CA ILE A 215 -12.22 17.29 0.89
C ILE A 215 -11.71 16.18 -0.03
N TRP A 216 -10.44 16.29 -0.48
CA TRP A 216 -9.71 15.26 -1.21
C TRP A 216 -8.76 14.55 -0.26
N LEU A 217 -9.04 13.29 0.06
CA LEU A 217 -8.25 12.50 1.00
C LEU A 217 -7.21 11.65 0.26
N GLY A 218 -5.95 11.82 0.63
CA GLY A 218 -4.82 11.00 0.14
C GLY A 218 -4.31 10.00 1.17
N GLY A 219 -3.21 9.31 0.84
CA GLY A 219 -2.59 8.32 1.72
C GLY A 219 -2.12 8.88 3.06
N GLY A 220 -1.71 10.16 3.10
CA GLY A 220 -1.32 10.85 4.34
C GLY A 220 -2.49 11.13 5.29
N ALA A 221 -3.74 11.01 4.82
CA ALA A 221 -4.93 11.16 5.66
C ALA A 221 -5.36 9.88 6.38
N ARG A 222 -4.69 8.74 6.16
CA ARG A 222 -5.09 7.43 6.74
C ARG A 222 -5.13 7.40 8.27
N GLY A 223 -4.43 8.30 8.93
CA GLY A 223 -4.47 8.48 10.38
C GLY A 223 -5.49 9.49 10.89
N ALA A 224 -6.30 10.11 10.00
CA ALA A 224 -7.25 11.18 10.32
C ALA A 224 -8.71 10.77 10.04
N VAL A 225 -9.05 9.51 10.33
CA VAL A 225 -10.38 8.92 10.04
C VAL A 225 -11.48 9.67 10.80
N GLU A 226 -11.27 9.91 12.08
CA GLU A 226 -12.25 10.57 12.94
C GLU A 226 -12.50 12.01 12.48
N GLU A 227 -11.43 12.76 12.23
CA GLU A 227 -11.49 14.17 11.84
C GLU A 227 -12.08 14.35 10.44
N ALA A 228 -11.72 13.49 9.48
CA ALA A 228 -12.29 13.54 8.12
C ALA A 228 -13.78 13.15 8.11
N THR A 229 -14.17 12.16 8.90
CA THR A 229 -15.57 11.75 9.06
C THR A 229 -16.38 12.85 9.72
N GLU A 230 -15.82 13.54 10.73
CA GLU A 230 -16.50 14.65 11.39
C GLU A 230 -16.68 15.85 10.44
N LEU A 231 -15.68 16.20 9.63
CA LEU A 231 -15.84 17.23 8.59
C LEU A 231 -16.97 16.89 7.62
N MET A 232 -17.06 15.62 7.18
CA MET A 232 -18.15 15.17 6.33
C MET A 232 -19.51 15.35 7.02
N ARG A 233 -19.63 15.00 8.30
CA ARG A 233 -20.88 15.16 9.07
C ARG A 233 -21.29 16.63 9.21
N ARG A 234 -20.33 17.55 9.22
CA ARG A 234 -20.59 18.99 9.25
C ARG A 234 -20.96 19.58 7.90
N GLY A 235 -20.99 18.79 6.82
CA GLY A 235 -21.47 19.20 5.50
C GLY A 235 -20.40 19.28 4.40
N VAL A 236 -19.19 18.76 4.62
CA VAL A 236 -18.13 18.71 3.59
C VAL A 236 -18.24 17.43 2.76
N GLY A 237 -18.32 17.56 1.43
CA GLY A 237 -18.32 16.40 0.53
C GLY A 237 -16.92 15.75 0.45
N VAL A 238 -16.87 14.44 0.17
CA VAL A 238 -15.62 13.66 0.18
C VAL A 238 -15.28 13.08 -1.19
N VAL A 239 -13.99 13.15 -1.54
CA VAL A 239 -13.37 12.48 -2.69
C VAL A 239 -12.05 11.85 -2.23
N THR A 240 -11.66 10.72 -2.78
CA THR A 240 -10.42 10.05 -2.38
C THR A 240 -9.49 9.79 -3.56
N SER A 241 -8.19 9.80 -3.29
CA SER A 241 -7.19 9.15 -4.14
C SER A 241 -7.24 7.63 -3.93
N THR A 242 -6.59 6.86 -4.80
CA THR A 242 -6.49 5.40 -4.63
C THR A 242 -5.93 4.99 -3.26
N ASN A 243 -4.97 5.74 -2.71
CA ASN A 243 -4.37 5.44 -1.40
C ASN A 243 -5.13 6.05 -0.21
N GLY A 244 -6.06 6.96 -0.45
CA GLY A 244 -6.91 7.59 0.57
C GLY A 244 -8.26 6.88 0.76
N ARG A 245 -8.55 5.82 0.01
CA ARG A 245 -9.79 5.05 0.10
C ARG A 245 -10.00 4.49 1.50
N GLY A 246 -11.23 4.52 1.96
CA GLY A 246 -11.61 4.02 3.28
C GLY A 246 -11.30 4.95 4.45
N VAL A 247 -10.62 6.10 4.26
CA VAL A 247 -10.43 7.12 5.33
C VAL A 247 -11.77 7.63 5.82
N VAL A 248 -12.68 7.90 4.88
CA VAL A 248 -14.12 7.97 5.17
C VAL A 248 -14.75 6.78 4.46
N SER A 249 -15.67 6.09 5.11
CA SER A 249 -16.33 4.92 4.53
C SER A 249 -16.93 5.26 3.16
N GLU A 250 -16.65 4.40 2.17
CA GLU A 250 -17.21 4.55 0.83
C GLU A 250 -18.70 4.16 0.77
N GLU A 251 -19.30 3.70 1.86
CA GLU A 251 -20.74 3.53 2.00
C GLU A 251 -21.48 4.86 2.28
N GLU A 252 -20.76 5.89 2.74
CA GLU A 252 -21.34 7.20 3.02
C GLU A 252 -21.84 7.90 1.74
N ALA A 253 -23.03 8.48 1.82
CA ALA A 253 -23.68 9.17 0.70
C ALA A 253 -22.89 10.37 0.20
N ALA A 254 -22.25 11.11 1.12
CA ALA A 254 -21.43 12.27 0.81
C ALA A 254 -19.99 11.93 0.35
N ASN A 255 -19.69 10.64 0.09
CA ASN A 255 -18.39 10.20 -0.37
C ASN A 255 -18.44 9.64 -1.80
N LEU A 256 -17.85 10.37 -2.75
CA LEU A 256 -17.71 9.95 -4.15
C LEU A 256 -16.71 8.78 -4.30
N GLY A 257 -15.84 8.54 -3.30
CA GLY A 257 -14.80 7.53 -3.35
C GLY A 257 -13.73 7.84 -4.39
N ALA A 258 -13.20 6.80 -5.03
CA ALA A 258 -12.15 6.89 -6.04
C ALA A 258 -12.69 7.13 -7.47
N PHE A 259 -13.93 7.56 -7.65
CA PHE A 259 -14.47 8.01 -8.95
C PHE A 259 -14.04 9.44 -9.29
N ASN A 260 -12.83 9.79 -8.95
CA ASN A 260 -12.27 11.14 -8.89
C ASN A 260 -11.89 11.77 -10.24
N MET A 261 -11.96 11.05 -11.36
CA MET A 261 -11.52 11.54 -12.69
C MET A 261 -12.60 11.49 -13.78
N GLY A 262 -13.72 10.83 -13.52
CA GLY A 262 -14.79 10.63 -14.49
C GLY A 262 -15.57 11.91 -14.80
N PRO A 263 -16.52 11.87 -15.76
CA PRO A 263 -17.37 13.01 -16.07
C PRO A 263 -18.17 13.48 -14.86
N ASP A 264 -18.60 12.55 -13.99
CA ASP A 264 -19.32 12.86 -12.76
C ASP A 264 -18.50 13.67 -11.77
N ALA A 265 -17.23 13.32 -11.61
CA ALA A 265 -16.32 14.12 -10.80
C ALA A 265 -16.16 15.53 -11.37
N MET A 266 -16.10 15.67 -12.70
CA MET A 266 -16.00 16.99 -13.34
C MET A 266 -17.27 17.82 -13.13
N GLU A 267 -18.46 17.21 -13.17
CA GLU A 267 -19.73 17.86 -12.84
C GLU A 267 -19.72 18.34 -11.38
N LEU A 268 -19.32 17.46 -10.44
CA LEU A 268 -19.21 17.80 -9.03
C LEU A 268 -18.22 18.97 -8.80
N TYR A 269 -17.01 18.88 -9.36
CA TYR A 269 -15.98 19.93 -9.17
C TYR A 269 -16.41 21.27 -9.76
N GLY A 270 -17.14 21.26 -10.86
CA GLY A 270 -17.69 22.49 -11.47
C GLY A 270 -18.79 23.15 -10.62
N SER A 271 -19.41 22.42 -9.69
CA SER A 271 -20.46 22.93 -8.79
C SER A 271 -19.95 23.29 -7.39
N CYS A 272 -18.69 23.00 -7.08
CA CYS A 272 -18.11 23.22 -5.75
C CYS A 272 -17.23 24.47 -5.72
N ASP A 273 -17.17 25.13 -4.56
CA ASP A 273 -16.55 26.43 -4.34
C ASP A 273 -15.33 26.41 -3.42
N LEU A 274 -14.91 25.20 -2.97
CA LEU A 274 -13.68 25.01 -2.20
C LEU A 274 -13.24 23.54 -2.27
N MET A 275 -11.91 23.31 -2.32
CA MET A 275 -11.34 21.98 -2.12
C MET A 275 -10.22 22.02 -1.08
N LEU A 276 -10.35 21.17 -0.05
CA LEU A 276 -9.31 20.87 0.94
C LEU A 276 -8.62 19.56 0.57
N VAL A 277 -7.33 19.60 0.25
CA VAL A 277 -6.50 18.41 -0.07
C VAL A 277 -5.73 17.99 1.18
N VAL A 278 -5.87 16.74 1.61
CA VAL A 278 -5.23 16.24 2.83
C VAL A 278 -4.36 15.03 2.52
N GLY A 279 -3.05 15.16 2.76
CA GLY A 279 -2.08 14.08 2.61
C GLY A 279 -2.04 13.48 1.21
N SER A 280 -2.22 14.31 0.18
CA SER A 280 -2.22 13.89 -1.22
C SER A 280 -1.31 14.76 -2.06
N ARG A 281 -0.48 14.10 -2.87
CA ARG A 281 0.38 14.76 -3.86
C ARG A 281 -0.39 15.17 -5.12
N LEU A 282 -1.68 14.87 -5.24
CA LEU A 282 -2.49 15.09 -6.44
C LEU A 282 -1.79 14.54 -7.69
N ARG A 283 -1.52 13.23 -7.68
CA ARG A 283 -0.72 12.54 -8.71
C ARG A 283 -1.28 12.75 -10.11
N GLY A 284 -0.41 12.88 -11.09
CA GLY A 284 -0.81 13.12 -12.48
C GLY A 284 -1.78 12.07 -13.05
N ASN A 285 -1.59 10.78 -12.71
CA ASN A 285 -2.50 9.70 -13.14
C ASN A 285 -3.90 9.77 -12.49
N GLU A 286 -4.09 10.56 -11.44
CA GLU A 286 -5.38 10.80 -10.77
C GLU A 286 -5.93 12.21 -11.02
N THR A 287 -5.20 13.05 -11.78
CA THR A 287 -5.54 14.45 -12.04
C THR A 287 -5.37 14.83 -13.52
N ARG A 288 -5.51 13.85 -14.45
CA ARG A 288 -5.37 14.06 -15.90
C ARG A 288 -4.06 14.79 -16.25
N ASN A 289 -2.93 14.29 -15.73
CA ASN A 289 -1.60 14.89 -15.85
C ASN A 289 -1.57 16.36 -15.36
N ASN A 290 -2.14 16.61 -14.18
CA ASN A 290 -2.23 17.90 -13.50
C ASN A 290 -3.02 18.98 -14.31
N LYS A 291 -3.93 18.53 -15.19
CA LYS A 291 -4.78 19.41 -16.02
C LYS A 291 -6.24 19.40 -15.57
N MET A 292 -6.58 18.63 -14.54
CA MET A 292 -7.94 18.54 -14.04
C MET A 292 -8.31 19.87 -13.34
N PRO A 293 -9.44 20.50 -13.68
CA PRO A 293 -9.91 21.68 -12.96
C PRO A 293 -10.37 21.25 -11.56
N LEU A 294 -9.79 21.84 -10.53
CA LEU A 294 -10.16 21.61 -9.14
C LEU A 294 -10.88 22.83 -8.57
N PRO A 295 -11.84 22.67 -7.65
CA PRO A 295 -12.51 23.77 -6.98
C PRO A 295 -11.55 24.73 -6.30
N ARG A 296 -11.92 26.00 -6.26
CA ARG A 296 -11.13 27.09 -5.65
C ARG A 296 -11.96 27.82 -4.58
N PRO A 297 -11.31 28.30 -3.48
CA PRO A 297 -9.88 28.18 -3.16
C PRO A 297 -9.44 26.73 -2.95
N LEU A 298 -8.17 26.44 -3.29
CA LEU A 298 -7.54 25.13 -3.09
C LEU A 298 -6.65 25.20 -1.84
N LEU A 299 -7.01 24.44 -0.81
CA LEU A 299 -6.29 24.34 0.46
C LEU A 299 -5.52 23.02 0.49
N GLN A 300 -4.34 22.98 1.12
CA GLN A 300 -3.56 21.73 1.21
C GLN A 300 -2.96 21.57 2.62
N ILE A 301 -3.14 20.38 3.19
CA ILE A 301 -2.47 19.89 4.40
C ILE A 301 -1.54 18.75 3.99
N ASP A 302 -0.25 18.86 4.30
CA ASP A 302 0.71 17.79 4.08
C ASP A 302 1.81 17.80 5.14
N ALA A 303 2.26 16.60 5.53
CA ALA A 303 3.37 16.43 6.47
C ALA A 303 4.75 16.66 5.81
N ASP A 304 4.81 16.70 4.50
CA ASP A 304 6.01 17.03 3.71
C ASP A 304 5.92 18.47 3.20
N ALA A 305 6.74 19.36 3.76
CA ALA A 305 6.79 20.76 3.37
C ALA A 305 7.07 20.97 1.87
N SER A 306 7.74 20.01 1.21
CA SER A 306 8.07 20.10 -0.22
C SER A 306 6.87 19.86 -1.15
N GLN A 307 5.73 19.41 -0.63
CA GLN A 307 4.53 19.13 -1.41
C GLN A 307 3.61 20.32 -1.59
N GLY A 308 3.79 21.38 -0.80
CA GLY A 308 2.96 22.59 -0.89
C GLY A 308 2.99 23.24 -2.25
N GLY A 309 1.87 23.23 -2.96
CA GLY A 309 1.76 23.86 -4.28
C GLY A 309 2.53 23.16 -5.42
N ARG A 310 3.09 21.97 -5.20
CA ARG A 310 4.00 21.32 -6.15
C ARG A 310 3.34 20.94 -7.48
N ASN A 311 2.13 20.38 -7.42
CA ASN A 311 1.39 19.92 -8.61
C ASN A 311 0.26 20.87 -9.01
N TYR A 312 -0.28 21.61 -8.06
CA TYR A 312 -1.31 22.62 -8.25
C TYR A 312 -0.99 23.85 -7.40
N PRO A 313 -1.13 25.06 -7.90
CA PRO A 313 -1.05 26.25 -7.06
C PRO A 313 -2.11 26.16 -5.95
N VAL A 314 -1.72 26.36 -4.70
CA VAL A 314 -2.62 26.35 -3.54
C VAL A 314 -2.78 27.74 -2.95
N ASP A 315 -3.97 28.04 -2.44
CA ASP A 315 -4.28 29.33 -1.83
C ASP A 315 -3.81 29.37 -0.36
N VAL A 316 -3.90 28.22 0.34
CA VAL A 316 -3.36 28.03 1.70
C VAL A 316 -2.67 26.69 1.82
N PHE A 317 -1.44 26.69 2.34
CA PHE A 317 -0.69 25.47 2.64
C PHE A 317 -0.43 25.36 4.15
N ALA A 318 -0.86 24.26 4.76
CA ALA A 318 -0.55 23.90 6.14
C ALA A 318 0.46 22.75 6.17
N HIS A 319 1.72 23.03 6.49
CA HIS A 319 2.73 21.99 6.78
C HIS A 319 2.43 21.40 8.15
N GLY A 320 1.76 20.24 8.17
CA GLY A 320 1.29 19.64 9.41
C GLY A 320 0.83 18.18 9.26
N ASP A 321 0.76 17.47 10.37
CA ASP A 321 0.10 16.17 10.47
C ASP A 321 -1.39 16.32 10.16
N ALA A 322 -1.94 15.37 9.40
CA ALA A 322 -3.33 15.45 8.93
C ALA A 322 -4.34 15.46 10.09
N ALA A 323 -4.21 14.53 11.03
CA ALA A 323 -5.14 14.42 12.15
C ALA A 323 -5.05 15.63 13.09
N ASP A 324 -3.82 16.05 13.48
CA ASP A 324 -3.61 17.22 14.32
C ASP A 324 -4.18 18.48 13.67
N THR A 325 -3.86 18.70 12.40
CA THR A 325 -4.28 19.91 11.69
C THR A 325 -5.80 19.95 11.49
N LEU A 326 -6.41 18.82 11.07
CA LEU A 326 -7.86 18.75 10.90
C LEU A 326 -8.61 18.93 12.21
N ARG A 327 -8.13 18.37 13.33
CA ARG A 327 -8.72 18.55 14.65
C ARG A 327 -8.74 20.02 15.03
N ARG A 328 -7.61 20.72 14.88
CA ARG A 328 -7.50 22.15 15.17
C ARG A 328 -8.38 23.01 14.26
N VAL A 329 -8.56 22.61 12.99
CA VAL A 329 -9.54 23.25 12.10
C VAL A 329 -10.96 23.02 12.61
N LEU A 330 -11.32 21.78 12.98
CA LEU A 330 -12.64 21.43 13.53
C LEU A 330 -12.98 22.20 14.81
N ASP A 331 -11.98 22.46 15.68
CA ASP A 331 -12.16 23.23 16.91
C ASP A 331 -12.57 24.70 16.64
N LEU A 332 -12.28 25.22 15.46
CA LEU A 332 -12.63 26.57 15.02
C LEU A 332 -13.91 26.63 14.18
N LEU A 333 -14.40 25.50 13.69
CA LEU A 333 -15.60 25.41 12.87
C LEU A 333 -16.86 25.30 13.74
N PRO A 334 -18.02 25.84 13.31
CA PRO A 334 -19.30 25.57 13.94
C PRO A 334 -19.63 24.06 13.84
N GLU A 335 -20.47 23.56 14.76
CA GLU A 335 -20.93 22.17 14.77
C GLU A 335 -21.64 21.76 13.48
N THR A 336 -22.28 22.71 12.81
CA THR A 336 -22.91 22.53 11.48
C THR A 336 -22.51 23.71 10.61
N LEU A 337 -22.00 23.42 9.42
CA LEU A 337 -21.66 24.42 8.40
C LEU A 337 -22.92 24.86 7.66
N ASP A 338 -22.97 26.12 7.27
CA ASP A 338 -24.06 26.67 6.41
C ASP A 338 -23.78 26.31 4.93
N THR A 339 -23.82 25.00 4.63
CA THR A 339 -23.59 24.43 3.30
C THR A 339 -24.89 24.18 2.56
N ASP A 340 -24.79 24.02 1.25
CA ASP A 340 -25.90 23.59 0.39
C ASP A 340 -26.36 22.17 0.77
N GLU A 341 -27.58 22.03 1.25
CA GLU A 341 -28.18 20.75 1.66
C GLU A 341 -28.22 19.73 0.52
N ALA A 342 -28.21 20.19 -0.74
CA ALA A 342 -28.19 19.31 -1.91
C ALA A 342 -26.83 18.64 -2.17
N LEU A 343 -25.73 19.10 -1.55
CA LEU A 343 -24.39 18.61 -1.85
C LEU A 343 -24.25 17.08 -1.65
N ALA A 344 -24.69 16.58 -0.50
CA ALA A 344 -24.62 15.14 -0.22
C ALA A 344 -25.48 14.31 -1.18
N PHE A 345 -26.68 14.80 -1.54
CA PHE A 345 -27.56 14.17 -2.51
C PHE A 345 -26.93 14.15 -3.90
N ASP A 346 -26.36 15.26 -4.34
CA ASP A 346 -25.66 15.34 -5.64
C ASP A 346 -24.48 14.36 -5.70
N ILE A 347 -23.67 14.26 -4.64
CA ILE A 347 -22.55 13.31 -4.57
C ILE A 347 -23.08 11.88 -4.67
N ALA A 348 -24.12 11.51 -3.93
CA ALA A 348 -24.72 10.18 -3.99
C ALA A 348 -25.27 9.85 -5.40
N ARG A 349 -25.95 10.80 -6.03
CA ARG A 349 -26.45 10.68 -7.41
C ARG A 349 -25.31 10.46 -8.40
N LEU A 350 -24.26 11.30 -8.34
CA LEU A 350 -23.12 11.24 -9.24
C LEU A 350 -22.31 9.95 -9.04
N LYS A 351 -22.17 9.50 -7.78
CA LYS A 351 -21.57 8.20 -7.46
C LYS A 351 -22.34 7.05 -8.09
N ALA A 352 -23.66 7.02 -7.92
CA ALA A 352 -24.50 5.98 -8.50
C ALA A 352 -24.42 5.97 -10.05
N GLN A 353 -24.33 7.13 -10.68
CA GLN A 353 -24.13 7.25 -12.14
C GLN A 353 -22.76 6.72 -12.55
N ALA A 354 -21.68 7.05 -11.81
CA ALA A 354 -20.33 6.57 -12.08
C ALA A 354 -20.22 5.05 -11.90
N GLU A 355 -20.82 4.50 -10.85
CA GLU A 355 -20.92 3.06 -10.62
C GLU A 355 -21.70 2.35 -11.73
N GLY A 356 -22.82 2.90 -12.15
CA GLY A 356 -23.63 2.38 -13.25
C GLY A 356 -22.85 2.31 -14.55
N ARG A 357 -22.20 3.42 -14.95
CA ARG A 357 -21.33 3.43 -16.14
C ARG A 357 -20.20 2.41 -16.05
N LEU A 358 -19.54 2.31 -14.91
CA LEU A 358 -18.48 1.30 -14.73
C LEU A 358 -19.04 -0.11 -14.87
N ARG A 359 -20.18 -0.38 -14.24
CA ARG A 359 -20.89 -1.67 -14.32
C ARG A 359 -21.19 -2.08 -15.78
N ASP A 360 -21.66 -1.13 -16.59
CA ASP A 360 -21.96 -1.37 -18.01
C ASP A 360 -20.72 -1.81 -18.81
N THR A 361 -19.51 -1.35 -18.41
CA THR A 361 -18.24 -1.75 -19.05
C THR A 361 -17.77 -3.15 -18.66
N LEU A 362 -18.28 -3.73 -17.55
CA LEU A 362 -17.78 -4.99 -17.02
C LEU A 362 -18.31 -6.21 -17.76
N GLY A 363 -19.49 -6.13 -18.37
CA GLY A 363 -20.12 -7.27 -19.03
C GLY A 363 -20.29 -8.45 -18.06
N PRO A 364 -19.82 -9.67 -18.42
CA PRO A 364 -19.99 -10.85 -17.57
C PRO A 364 -19.32 -10.72 -16.21
N TYR A 365 -18.26 -9.89 -16.08
CA TYR A 365 -17.50 -9.74 -14.83
C TYR A 365 -18.18 -8.88 -13.77
N THR A 366 -19.36 -8.35 -14.03
CA THR A 366 -20.20 -7.68 -13.03
C THR A 366 -20.44 -8.58 -11.81
N VAL A 367 -20.75 -9.86 -12.04
CA VAL A 367 -20.98 -10.86 -10.97
C VAL A 367 -19.72 -11.02 -10.10
N VAL A 368 -18.54 -11.06 -10.73
CA VAL A 368 -17.26 -11.17 -10.02
C VAL A 368 -17.01 -9.93 -9.14
N ALA A 369 -17.22 -8.74 -9.70
CA ALA A 369 -17.02 -7.47 -9.01
C ALA A 369 -18.00 -7.31 -7.81
N GLU A 370 -19.26 -7.69 -7.99
CA GLU A 370 -20.29 -7.63 -6.95
C GLU A 370 -20.02 -8.62 -5.81
N ALA A 371 -19.67 -9.86 -6.13
CA ALA A 371 -19.33 -10.88 -5.12
C ALA A 371 -18.11 -10.46 -4.28
N ILE A 372 -17.06 -9.93 -4.93
CA ILE A 372 -15.88 -9.41 -4.22
C ILE A 372 -16.26 -8.20 -3.37
N SER A 373 -17.04 -7.25 -3.91
CA SER A 373 -17.46 -6.06 -3.17
C SER A 373 -18.26 -6.41 -1.91
N GLY A 374 -19.15 -7.38 -2.00
CA GLY A 374 -19.89 -7.89 -0.84
C GLY A 374 -18.97 -8.56 0.20
N ALA A 375 -18.01 -9.36 -0.25
CA ALA A 375 -17.05 -10.03 0.63
C ALA A 375 -16.10 -9.04 1.33
N VAL A 376 -15.67 -7.98 0.66
CA VAL A 376 -14.80 -6.95 1.23
C VAL A 376 -15.59 -6.01 2.14
N GLY A 377 -16.70 -5.44 1.68
CA GLY A 377 -17.50 -4.49 2.44
C GLY A 377 -18.10 -5.11 3.70
N ALA A 378 -19.15 -5.92 3.54
CA ALA A 378 -19.85 -6.54 4.66
C ALA A 378 -19.02 -7.63 5.38
N GLY A 379 -18.14 -8.33 4.65
CA GLY A 379 -17.29 -9.39 5.20
C GLY A 379 -16.05 -8.91 5.93
N GLY A 380 -15.65 -7.63 5.79
CA GLY A 380 -14.48 -7.06 6.45
C GLY A 380 -13.14 -7.64 6.00
N ASN A 381 -13.10 -8.32 4.85
CA ASN A 381 -11.86 -8.91 4.33
C ASN A 381 -10.91 -7.83 3.80
N ALA A 382 -9.60 -8.04 3.95
CA ALA A 382 -8.62 -7.18 3.34
C ALA A 382 -8.63 -7.34 1.80
N TRP A 383 -8.51 -6.23 1.08
CA TRP A 383 -8.57 -6.17 -0.38
C TRP A 383 -7.20 -5.81 -0.97
N VAL A 384 -6.53 -6.77 -1.56
CA VAL A 384 -5.22 -6.62 -2.20
C VAL A 384 -5.36 -6.66 -3.71
N ARG A 385 -4.66 -5.78 -4.42
CA ARG A 385 -4.77 -5.68 -5.88
C ARG A 385 -3.41 -5.56 -6.53
N ASP A 386 -3.11 -6.49 -7.42
CA ASP A 386 -2.01 -6.32 -8.36
C ASP A 386 -2.41 -5.41 -9.52
N VAL A 387 -1.46 -5.00 -10.33
CA VAL A 387 -1.71 -4.27 -11.57
C VAL A 387 -2.20 -5.25 -12.64
N THR A 388 -3.50 -5.24 -12.91
CA THR A 388 -4.18 -6.10 -13.88
C THR A 388 -5.30 -5.33 -14.57
N ILE A 389 -5.83 -5.84 -15.68
CA ILE A 389 -6.99 -5.27 -16.35
C ILE A 389 -8.20 -5.20 -15.42
N SER A 390 -8.44 -6.23 -14.63
CA SER A 390 -9.54 -6.30 -13.66
C SER A 390 -9.39 -5.25 -12.55
N ASN A 391 -8.17 -4.97 -12.10
CA ASN A 391 -7.94 -3.87 -11.16
C ASN A 391 -8.18 -2.50 -11.81
N SER A 392 -7.74 -2.32 -13.05
CA SER A 392 -7.92 -1.06 -13.79
C SER A 392 -9.39 -0.77 -14.11
N THR A 393 -10.22 -1.81 -14.21
CA THR A 393 -11.67 -1.71 -14.39
C THR A 393 -12.37 -1.57 -13.03
N TYR A 394 -12.68 -2.67 -12.35
CA TYR A 394 -13.51 -2.65 -11.14
C TYR A 394 -12.72 -2.59 -9.82
N GLY A 395 -11.51 -3.17 -9.77
CA GLY A 395 -10.77 -3.33 -8.51
C GLY A 395 -10.43 -2.03 -7.82
N ASN A 396 -10.11 -0.97 -8.59
CA ASN A 396 -9.71 0.33 -8.04
C ASN A 396 -10.89 1.20 -7.56
N ARG A 397 -12.13 0.92 -7.96
CA ARG A 397 -13.24 1.86 -7.73
C ARG A 397 -14.51 1.20 -7.25
N TYR A 398 -14.89 0.04 -7.83
CA TYR A 398 -16.18 -0.59 -7.60
C TYR A 398 -16.27 -1.29 -6.24
N VAL A 399 -15.18 -1.99 -5.84
CA VAL A 399 -15.10 -2.67 -4.54
C VAL A 399 -14.96 -1.61 -3.45
N ARG A 400 -15.99 -1.43 -2.61
CA ARG A 400 -16.03 -0.38 -1.60
C ARG A 400 -15.19 -0.72 -0.38
N LEU A 401 -14.55 0.29 0.21
CA LEU A 401 -13.75 0.20 1.42
C LEU A 401 -14.37 1.06 2.53
N SER A 402 -14.39 0.53 3.75
CA SER A 402 -14.89 1.22 4.94
C SER A 402 -13.81 1.57 5.97
N ASP A 403 -12.60 1.03 5.81
CA ASP A 403 -11.43 1.31 6.66
C ASP A 403 -10.20 1.50 5.75
N PRO A 404 -9.34 2.49 6.00
CA PRO A 404 -8.15 2.74 5.18
C PRO A 404 -7.14 1.59 5.24
N ARG A 405 -7.20 0.71 6.25
CA ARG A 405 -6.34 -0.48 6.37
C ARG A 405 -6.84 -1.67 5.55
N GLN A 406 -8.06 -1.63 5.05
CA GLN A 406 -8.62 -2.68 4.21
C GLN A 406 -7.94 -2.80 2.84
N GLY A 407 -7.50 -1.67 2.25
CA GLY A 407 -7.04 -1.61 0.87
C GLY A 407 -5.52 -1.58 0.71
N VAL A 408 -4.98 -2.53 -0.06
CA VAL A 408 -3.59 -2.55 -0.52
C VAL A 408 -3.55 -2.58 -2.04
N HIS A 409 -2.70 -1.76 -2.65
CA HIS A 409 -2.51 -1.71 -4.09
C HIS A 409 -1.07 -1.36 -4.44
N ALA A 410 -0.57 -1.91 -5.54
CA ALA A 410 0.72 -1.54 -6.14
C ALA A 410 0.65 -0.13 -6.74
N LEU A 411 0.88 0.90 -5.91
CA LEU A 411 0.74 2.33 -6.25
C LEU A 411 1.83 2.82 -7.20
N GLY A 412 3.00 2.19 -7.19
CA GLY A 412 4.10 2.45 -8.10
C GLY A 412 3.85 1.93 -9.51
N GLY A 413 2.83 1.08 -9.69
CA GLY A 413 2.45 0.51 -10.97
C GLY A 413 3.25 -0.71 -11.39
N GLY A 414 4.04 -1.30 -10.49
CA GLY A 414 4.73 -2.57 -10.72
C GLY A 414 3.76 -3.76 -10.70
N ILE A 415 3.85 -4.64 -11.69
CA ILE A 415 3.12 -5.91 -11.71
C ILE A 415 3.86 -6.98 -10.91
N GLY A 416 3.14 -8.04 -10.48
CA GLY A 416 3.74 -9.20 -9.82
C GLY A 416 3.97 -9.04 -8.32
N GLN A 417 3.47 -7.98 -7.72
CA GLN A 417 3.60 -7.73 -6.28
C GLN A 417 2.45 -8.35 -5.48
N GLY A 418 1.29 -8.54 -6.12
CA GLY A 418 0.04 -8.94 -5.49
C GLY A 418 0.09 -10.28 -4.78
N VAL A 419 0.86 -11.27 -5.27
CA VAL A 419 1.01 -12.58 -4.62
C VAL A 419 1.59 -12.42 -3.22
N ALA A 420 2.73 -11.74 -3.10
CA ALA A 420 3.40 -11.52 -1.83
C ALA A 420 2.66 -10.52 -0.94
N MET A 421 2.12 -9.42 -1.52
CA MET A 421 1.28 -8.47 -0.78
C MET A 421 0.05 -9.16 -0.16
N GLY A 422 -0.54 -10.13 -0.86
CA GLY A 422 -1.65 -10.94 -0.34
C GLY A 422 -1.29 -11.65 0.96
N ILE A 423 -0.09 -12.25 1.03
CA ILE A 423 0.42 -12.93 2.23
C ILE A 423 0.61 -11.93 3.38
N GLY A 424 1.32 -10.82 3.10
CA GLY A 424 1.56 -9.79 4.11
C GLY A 424 0.26 -9.21 4.68
N ALA A 425 -0.72 -8.92 3.81
CA ALA A 425 -2.04 -8.47 4.22
C ALA A 425 -2.80 -9.50 5.05
N ALA A 426 -2.76 -10.77 4.64
CA ALA A 426 -3.43 -11.85 5.35
C ALA A 426 -2.88 -12.06 6.76
N LEU A 427 -1.55 -11.97 6.94
CA LEU A 427 -0.89 -12.12 8.25
C LEU A 427 -1.07 -10.90 9.16
N ALA A 428 -1.45 -9.75 8.60
CA ALA A 428 -1.71 -8.51 9.33
C ALA A 428 -3.19 -8.27 9.61
N SER A 429 -4.09 -8.94 8.88
CA SER A 429 -5.52 -8.65 8.89
C SER A 429 -6.16 -8.96 10.23
N HIS A 430 -7.01 -8.04 10.68
CA HIS A 430 -7.93 -8.27 11.80
C HIS A 430 -9.28 -8.84 11.32
N GLY A 431 -9.50 -8.92 10.00
CA GLY A 431 -10.67 -9.55 9.37
C GLY A 431 -10.48 -11.06 9.18
N PRO A 432 -11.51 -11.74 8.66
CA PRO A 432 -11.46 -13.19 8.51
C PRO A 432 -10.41 -13.66 7.52
N LYS A 433 -10.22 -12.95 6.39
CA LYS A 433 -9.24 -13.28 5.34
C LYS A 433 -8.77 -12.05 4.57
N ALA A 434 -7.76 -12.25 3.71
CA ALA A 434 -7.44 -11.35 2.63
C ALA A 434 -7.94 -11.92 1.29
N ILE A 435 -8.37 -11.05 0.38
CA ILE A 435 -8.71 -11.38 -1.00
C ILE A 435 -7.70 -10.64 -1.88
N ALA A 436 -6.95 -11.36 -2.70
CA ALA A 436 -5.95 -10.78 -3.59
C ALA A 436 -6.33 -10.98 -5.06
N LEU A 437 -6.58 -9.88 -5.76
CA LEU A 437 -6.86 -9.86 -7.21
C LEU A 437 -5.55 -9.85 -7.98
N LEU A 438 -5.34 -10.86 -8.78
CA LEU A 438 -4.14 -11.11 -9.57
C LEU A 438 -4.47 -11.23 -11.05
N GLY A 439 -3.53 -10.89 -11.91
CA GLY A 439 -3.50 -11.34 -13.31
C GLY A 439 -2.49 -12.48 -13.47
N ASP A 440 -2.69 -13.33 -14.46
CA ASP A 440 -1.79 -14.45 -14.75
C ASP A 440 -0.35 -14.00 -15.04
N GLY A 441 -0.18 -12.99 -15.89
CA GLY A 441 1.15 -12.45 -16.21
C GLY A 441 1.87 -11.85 -15.00
N GLY A 442 1.14 -11.14 -14.11
CA GLY A 442 1.68 -10.63 -12.85
C GLY A 442 2.02 -11.76 -11.88
N THR A 443 1.16 -12.76 -11.78
CA THR A 443 1.37 -13.94 -10.94
C THR A 443 2.67 -14.66 -11.24
N MET A 444 3.04 -14.76 -12.52
CA MET A 444 4.31 -15.40 -12.92
C MET A 444 5.55 -14.75 -12.32
N LEU A 445 5.52 -13.46 -12.05
CA LEU A 445 6.65 -12.73 -11.43
C LEU A 445 6.79 -13.00 -9.93
N GLY A 446 5.71 -13.39 -9.26
CA GLY A 446 5.69 -13.70 -7.83
C GLY A 446 5.31 -15.14 -7.50
N LEU A 447 5.26 -16.05 -8.49
CA LEU A 447 4.67 -17.39 -8.38
C LEU A 447 5.26 -18.21 -7.23
N ALA A 448 6.57 -18.10 -6.98
CA ALA A 448 7.26 -18.83 -5.93
C ALA A 448 6.69 -18.53 -4.52
N GLU A 449 6.19 -17.32 -4.30
CA GLU A 449 5.62 -16.95 -3.00
C GLU A 449 4.29 -17.64 -2.67
N MET A 450 3.64 -18.28 -3.65
CA MET A 450 2.48 -19.13 -3.35
C MET A 450 2.84 -20.28 -2.41
N ILE A 451 4.09 -20.78 -2.48
CA ILE A 451 4.59 -21.79 -1.54
C ILE A 451 4.68 -21.19 -0.13
N THR A 452 5.14 -19.94 -0.01
CA THR A 452 5.15 -19.22 1.28
C THR A 452 3.74 -19.10 1.85
N ALA A 453 2.73 -18.81 1.02
CA ALA A 453 1.34 -18.76 1.47
C ALA A 453 0.87 -20.10 2.05
N VAL A 454 1.26 -21.22 1.43
CA VAL A 454 0.93 -22.58 1.92
C VAL A 454 1.64 -22.89 3.23
N ASP A 455 2.95 -22.67 3.31
CA ASP A 455 3.76 -22.93 4.50
C ASP A 455 3.24 -22.15 5.71
N GLU A 456 2.86 -20.89 5.49
CA GLU A 456 2.34 -19.98 6.51
C GLU A 456 0.85 -20.22 6.82
N LYS A 457 0.17 -21.09 6.07
CA LYS A 457 -1.29 -21.30 6.13
C LYS A 457 -2.06 -19.99 6.10
N ALA A 458 -1.60 -19.06 5.24
CA ALA A 458 -2.11 -17.71 5.20
C ALA A 458 -3.65 -17.70 4.97
N PRO A 459 -4.45 -16.97 5.75
CA PRO A 459 -5.88 -16.84 5.54
C PRO A 459 -6.16 -15.95 4.31
N LEU A 460 -6.02 -16.53 3.11
CA LEU A 460 -5.93 -15.80 1.85
C LEU A 460 -6.69 -16.50 0.72
N VAL A 461 -7.43 -15.71 -0.06
CA VAL A 461 -8.03 -16.14 -1.33
C VAL A 461 -7.37 -15.37 -2.46
N TYR A 462 -6.69 -16.07 -3.35
CA TYR A 462 -6.23 -15.51 -4.61
C TYR A 462 -7.33 -15.61 -5.65
N VAL A 463 -7.76 -14.49 -6.21
CA VAL A 463 -8.63 -14.42 -7.39
C VAL A 463 -7.73 -14.14 -8.59
N LEU A 464 -7.42 -15.20 -9.32
CA LEU A 464 -6.50 -15.19 -10.46
C LEU A 464 -7.29 -15.02 -11.77
N MET A 465 -7.19 -13.85 -12.36
CA MET A 465 -7.79 -13.54 -13.67
C MET A 465 -6.83 -14.00 -14.77
N ASN A 466 -7.20 -15.07 -15.49
CA ASN A 466 -6.33 -15.72 -16.47
C ASN A 466 -6.84 -15.44 -17.89
N ASP A 467 -6.18 -14.53 -18.62
CA ASP A 467 -6.41 -14.21 -20.03
C ASP A 467 -5.24 -14.64 -20.95
N GLN A 468 -4.23 -15.32 -20.39
CA GLN A 468 -3.00 -15.77 -21.06
C GLN A 468 -2.24 -14.63 -21.76
N ALA A 469 -2.32 -13.42 -21.17
CA ALA A 469 -1.75 -12.23 -21.77
C ALA A 469 -1.47 -11.12 -20.72
N TYR A 470 -0.70 -10.15 -21.14
CA TYR A 470 -0.73 -8.83 -20.53
C TYR A 470 -1.89 -8.02 -21.14
N GLY A 471 -3.15 -8.34 -20.77
CA GLY A 471 -4.35 -7.85 -21.43
C GLY A 471 -4.46 -6.33 -21.52
N VAL A 472 -4.02 -5.58 -20.48
CA VAL A 472 -3.95 -4.11 -20.54
C VAL A 472 -3.01 -3.65 -21.66
N ILE A 473 -1.88 -4.33 -21.84
CA ILE A 473 -0.90 -4.00 -22.89
C ILE A 473 -1.50 -4.27 -24.27
N GLU A 474 -2.21 -5.41 -24.46
CA GLU A 474 -2.91 -5.69 -25.73
C GLU A 474 -3.91 -4.59 -26.07
N ASN A 475 -4.75 -4.19 -25.09
CA ASN A 475 -5.73 -3.13 -25.31
C ASN A 475 -5.09 -1.78 -25.66
N ILE A 476 -3.95 -1.45 -25.04
CA ILE A 476 -3.17 -0.24 -25.39
C ILE A 476 -2.59 -0.35 -26.81
N GLN A 477 -2.06 -1.51 -27.16
CA GLN A 477 -1.52 -1.74 -28.52
C GLN A 477 -2.63 -1.64 -29.57
N ASP A 478 -3.80 -2.17 -29.29
CA ASP A 478 -4.95 -2.01 -30.19
C ASP A 478 -5.35 -0.55 -30.37
N ALA A 479 -5.41 0.21 -29.28
CA ALA A 479 -5.87 1.59 -29.32
C ALA A 479 -4.84 2.59 -29.87
N GLN A 480 -3.53 2.34 -29.72
CA GLN A 480 -2.49 3.31 -29.97
C GLN A 480 -1.46 2.90 -31.04
N TYR A 481 -1.42 1.60 -31.39
CA TYR A 481 -0.43 1.02 -32.29
C TYR A 481 -1.06 0.21 -33.44
N ASP A 482 -2.26 0.60 -33.89
CA ASP A 482 -3.00 0.01 -35.00
C ASP A 482 -3.15 -1.54 -34.86
N SER A 483 -3.45 -1.99 -33.65
CA SER A 483 -3.59 -3.41 -33.28
C SER A 483 -2.33 -4.27 -33.54
N ARG A 484 -1.17 -3.64 -33.63
CA ARG A 484 0.11 -4.38 -33.71
C ARG A 484 0.49 -4.89 -32.31
N ARG A 485 0.01 -6.10 -31.98
CA ARG A 485 0.29 -6.75 -30.70
C ARG A 485 1.65 -7.46 -30.72
N HIS A 486 2.56 -7.04 -29.84
CA HIS A 486 3.89 -7.62 -29.70
C HIS A 486 4.19 -7.92 -28.24
N TYR A 487 4.77 -9.10 -27.96
CA TYR A 487 5.29 -9.50 -26.64
C TYR A 487 4.27 -9.49 -25.51
N SER A 488 2.98 -9.50 -25.81
CA SER A 488 1.89 -9.43 -24.83
C SER A 488 1.33 -10.79 -24.42
N LYS A 489 1.56 -11.82 -25.22
CA LYS A 489 1.17 -13.19 -24.85
C LYS A 489 2.13 -13.78 -23.83
N VAL A 490 1.58 -14.40 -22.80
CA VAL A 490 2.32 -15.00 -21.70
C VAL A 490 2.03 -16.49 -21.65
N ALA A 491 3.09 -17.30 -21.72
CA ALA A 491 2.97 -18.71 -21.41
C ALA A 491 2.87 -18.88 -19.89
N VAL A 492 1.80 -19.48 -19.43
CA VAL A 492 1.53 -19.74 -18.02
C VAL A 492 1.44 -21.26 -17.78
N PRO A 493 1.73 -21.76 -16.57
CA PRO A 493 1.51 -23.15 -16.22
C PRO A 493 0.02 -23.48 -16.26
N GLU A 494 -0.31 -24.77 -16.32
CA GLU A 494 -1.64 -25.21 -15.92
C GLU A 494 -1.73 -24.99 -14.39
N PHE A 495 -2.50 -23.97 -13.98
CA PHE A 495 -2.50 -23.52 -12.57
C PHE A 495 -3.05 -24.56 -11.60
N GLY A 496 -4.00 -25.40 -12.03
CA GLY A 496 -4.50 -26.49 -11.19
C GLY A 496 -3.42 -27.53 -10.88
N ALA A 497 -2.61 -27.93 -11.89
CA ALA A 497 -1.49 -28.84 -11.68
C ALA A 497 -0.40 -28.20 -10.82
N PHE A 498 -0.06 -26.92 -11.07
CA PHE A 498 0.90 -26.19 -10.24
C PHE A 498 0.42 -26.11 -8.78
N CYS A 499 -0.81 -25.66 -8.53
CA CYS A 499 -1.39 -25.58 -7.19
C CYS A 499 -1.41 -26.95 -6.50
N GLY A 500 -1.80 -28.00 -7.22
CA GLY A 500 -1.77 -29.38 -6.71
C GLY A 500 -0.37 -29.83 -6.29
N SER A 501 0.67 -29.44 -7.03
CA SER A 501 2.06 -29.79 -6.72
C SER A 501 2.61 -29.17 -5.45
N ILE A 502 2.06 -28.04 -5.01
CA ILE A 502 2.43 -27.33 -3.78
C ILE A 502 1.42 -27.51 -2.64
N GLY A 503 0.37 -28.31 -2.85
CA GLY A 503 -0.68 -28.54 -1.86
C GLY A 503 -1.64 -27.37 -1.66
N MET A 504 -1.74 -26.44 -2.60
CA MET A 504 -2.68 -25.31 -2.57
C MET A 504 -4.02 -25.70 -3.22
N PRO A 505 -5.14 -25.63 -2.53
CA PRO A 505 -6.45 -25.89 -3.12
C PRO A 505 -6.76 -24.87 -4.23
N HIS A 506 -7.26 -25.37 -5.35
CA HIS A 506 -7.55 -24.62 -6.55
C HIS A 506 -8.93 -24.96 -7.10
N VAL A 507 -9.64 -23.98 -7.61
CA VAL A 507 -10.86 -24.13 -8.38
C VAL A 507 -10.80 -23.27 -9.62
N LYS A 508 -11.15 -23.85 -10.77
CA LYS A 508 -11.26 -23.12 -12.04
C LYS A 508 -12.72 -22.77 -12.31
N VAL A 509 -12.95 -21.51 -12.61
CA VAL A 509 -14.26 -20.92 -12.93
C VAL A 509 -14.23 -20.54 -14.42
N ASP A 510 -14.91 -21.30 -15.24
CA ASP A 510 -15.08 -21.10 -16.69
C ASP A 510 -16.42 -20.46 -17.06
N ARG A 511 -17.29 -20.23 -16.07
CA ARG A 511 -18.57 -19.55 -16.16
C ARG A 511 -18.76 -18.65 -14.95
N VAL A 512 -19.12 -17.38 -15.18
CA VAL A 512 -19.20 -16.35 -14.14
C VAL A 512 -20.25 -16.65 -13.05
N ASP A 513 -21.31 -17.38 -13.36
CA ASP A 513 -22.36 -17.76 -12.40
C ASP A 513 -21.86 -18.72 -11.29
N ALA A 514 -20.73 -19.40 -11.50
CA ALA A 514 -20.10 -20.25 -10.50
C ALA A 514 -19.18 -19.47 -9.54
N PHE A 515 -18.83 -18.21 -9.84
CA PHE A 515 -17.81 -17.47 -9.09
C PHE A 515 -18.20 -17.19 -7.64
N GLU A 516 -19.43 -16.71 -7.41
CA GLU A 516 -19.90 -16.35 -6.06
C GLU A 516 -19.85 -17.56 -5.12
N ALA A 517 -20.34 -18.72 -5.56
CA ALA A 517 -20.30 -19.95 -4.78
C ALA A 517 -18.85 -20.40 -4.47
N ALA A 518 -17.94 -20.27 -5.48
CA ALA A 518 -16.53 -20.58 -5.31
C ALA A 518 -15.86 -19.63 -4.29
N LEU A 519 -16.18 -18.33 -4.34
CA LEU A 519 -15.66 -17.34 -3.39
C LEU A 519 -16.15 -17.62 -1.96
N GLN A 520 -17.43 -17.88 -1.77
CA GLN A 520 -18.00 -18.20 -0.46
C GLN A 520 -17.38 -19.48 0.13
N ALA A 521 -17.22 -20.53 -0.67
CA ALA A 521 -16.55 -21.77 -0.25
C ALA A 521 -15.08 -21.51 0.13
N ALA A 522 -14.36 -20.67 -0.64
CA ALA A 522 -12.98 -20.30 -0.35
C ALA A 522 -12.84 -19.48 0.94
N LEU A 523 -13.78 -18.59 1.21
CA LEU A 523 -13.80 -17.77 2.43
C LEU A 523 -14.12 -18.59 3.68
N ALA A 524 -14.95 -19.61 3.56
CA ALA A 524 -15.39 -20.46 4.69
C ALA A 524 -14.33 -21.47 5.15
N THR A 525 -13.25 -21.68 4.41
CA THR A 525 -12.26 -22.74 4.67
C THR A 525 -10.90 -22.18 5.08
N GLU A 526 -10.16 -22.86 5.95
CA GLU A 526 -8.84 -22.42 6.42
C GLU A 526 -7.77 -22.45 5.32
N GLY A 527 -6.70 -21.65 5.51
CA GLY A 527 -5.53 -21.59 4.66
C GLY A 527 -5.75 -20.86 3.32
N PRO A 528 -4.69 -20.81 2.48
CA PRO A 528 -4.72 -20.14 1.19
C PRO A 528 -5.46 -20.97 0.14
N ARG A 529 -6.09 -20.29 -0.83
CA ARG A 529 -6.81 -20.92 -1.95
C ARG A 529 -6.67 -20.07 -3.20
N VAL A 530 -6.76 -20.72 -4.37
CA VAL A 530 -6.82 -20.05 -5.67
C VAL A 530 -8.19 -20.29 -6.31
N ILE A 531 -8.82 -19.21 -6.74
CA ILE A 531 -9.95 -19.21 -7.66
C ILE A 531 -9.42 -18.67 -8.99
N GLU A 532 -9.22 -19.53 -9.95
CA GLU A 532 -8.82 -19.16 -11.32
C GLU A 532 -10.05 -18.82 -12.13
N VAL A 533 -10.16 -17.59 -12.60
CA VAL A 533 -11.21 -17.15 -13.51
C VAL A 533 -10.69 -17.26 -14.93
N ASP A 534 -11.21 -18.23 -15.69
CA ASP A 534 -10.81 -18.49 -17.10
C ASP A 534 -11.43 -17.45 -18.01
N MET A 535 -10.72 -16.36 -18.24
CA MET A 535 -11.18 -15.26 -19.09
C MET A 535 -11.23 -15.67 -20.56
N CYS A 536 -10.46 -16.71 -20.97
CA CYS A 536 -10.53 -17.23 -22.34
C CYS A 536 -11.85 -17.96 -22.60
N ALA A 537 -12.41 -18.67 -21.61
CA ALA A 537 -13.68 -19.35 -21.71
C ALA A 537 -14.88 -18.39 -21.54
N ILE A 538 -14.78 -17.43 -20.59
CA ILE A 538 -15.85 -16.47 -20.28
C ILE A 538 -15.97 -15.39 -21.37
N GLY A 539 -14.85 -14.94 -21.93
CA GLY A 539 -14.78 -13.87 -22.91
C GLY A 539 -14.32 -12.51 -22.31
N PRO A 540 -14.26 -11.47 -23.14
CA PRO A 540 -13.71 -10.17 -22.74
C PRO A 540 -14.71 -9.36 -21.87
N PHE A 541 -14.21 -8.28 -21.27
CA PHE A 541 -15.04 -7.20 -20.75
C PHE A 541 -15.91 -6.61 -21.86
N ALA A 542 -17.07 -6.01 -21.51
CA ALA A 542 -17.93 -5.35 -22.49
C ALA A 542 -17.26 -4.17 -23.18
N GLU A 543 -16.40 -3.44 -22.46
CA GLU A 543 -15.56 -2.40 -23.03
C GLU A 543 -14.08 -2.65 -22.69
N ALA A 544 -13.21 -2.49 -23.69
CA ALA A 544 -11.78 -2.67 -23.52
C ALA A 544 -11.16 -1.46 -22.77
N PHE A 545 -10.47 -1.71 -21.66
CA PHE A 545 -9.69 -0.69 -20.98
C PHE A 545 -8.35 -0.46 -21.71
N ALA A 546 -8.23 0.66 -22.40
CA ALA A 546 -7.05 1.02 -23.21
C ALA A 546 -6.05 1.94 -22.48
N GLY A 547 -5.99 1.86 -21.16
CA GLY A 547 -5.16 2.73 -20.32
C GLY A 547 -5.87 4.02 -19.88
N PRO A 548 -5.27 4.80 -18.98
CA PRO A 548 -5.79 6.10 -18.64
C PRO A 548 -5.83 6.97 -19.92
N PRO A 549 -6.82 7.89 -20.06
CA PRO A 549 -6.90 8.72 -21.24
C PRO A 549 -5.55 9.40 -21.44
N ALA A 550 -4.91 9.15 -22.60
CA ALA A 550 -3.70 9.82 -22.98
C ALA A 550 -4.00 11.32 -22.87
N GLY A 551 -3.30 12.00 -21.99
CA GLY A 551 -3.34 13.46 -22.01
C GLY A 551 -3.03 13.85 -23.44
N ALA A 552 -3.89 14.66 -24.07
CA ALA A 552 -3.90 14.95 -25.48
C ALA A 552 -2.49 15.21 -26.08
N ALA A 553 -1.77 14.12 -26.30
CA ALA A 553 -0.62 14.05 -27.18
C ALA A 553 -1.24 13.81 -28.55
N GLY A 554 -1.38 14.90 -29.27
CA GLY A 554 -1.83 15.05 -30.63
C GLY A 554 -2.36 13.82 -31.35
N LYS A 555 -3.66 13.82 -31.68
CA LYS A 555 -4.04 13.33 -32.99
C LYS A 555 -3.15 14.10 -33.96
N LYS A 556 -2.16 13.42 -34.56
CA LYS A 556 -1.58 13.91 -35.81
C LYS A 556 -2.74 13.93 -36.78
N GLU A 557 -3.15 15.16 -37.18
CA GLU A 557 -3.99 15.36 -38.33
C GLU A 557 -3.35 14.76 -39.56
#